data_a541c25755d1a075680d4d210146bba4
#
_entry.id   a541c25755d1a075680d4d210146bba4
#
_cell.length_a   1.000
_cell.length_b   1.000
_cell.length_c   1.000
_cell.angle_alpha   90.00
_cell.angle_beta   90.00
_cell.angle_gamma   90.00
#
_symmetry.space_group_name_H-M   'P 1'
#
loop_
_entity.id
_entity.type
_entity.pdbx_description
1 polymer ?
#
loop_
_entity_poly.entity_id
_entity_poly.type
_entity_poly.pdbx_seq_one_letter_code
_entity_poly.pdbx_strand_id
1 'polypeptide(L)'
;MNSFEIRKKFLEFFKSKGHAIIPSFSLVPSETDPTALFTTAGMHPLVPYLLGETHPGGKRVANIQKCVRTGDIDEVGDARHLTFFEMLGNWSFGDPKTANGVGAGYFKKEAIEWSWEFLTDKKWLGLDKNRLAVSVFAGDENAPFDQEAFDLWKKLGVPEYRIAKLTKKNNWWGPAGKTGPCGPDTEMFYWTGDADKIPESF
;
A
#
# COMPACT_ATOMS: atom_id res chain seq x y z
N MET A 1 -19.35 -8.90 2.26
CA MET A 1 -18.90 -7.60 2.82
C MET A 1 -19.07 -6.55 1.76
N ASN A 2 -19.70 -5.43 2.05
CA ASN A 2 -19.88 -4.32 1.12
C ASN A 2 -18.77 -3.25 1.27
N SER A 3 -18.71 -2.30 0.35
CA SER A 3 -17.66 -1.27 0.34
C SER A 3 -17.66 -0.36 1.60
N PHE A 4 -18.83 -0.10 2.18
CA PHE A 4 -18.94 0.67 3.42
C PHE A 4 -18.30 -0.07 4.60
N GLU A 5 -18.55 -1.37 4.71
CA GLU A 5 -17.96 -2.21 5.76
C GLU A 5 -16.43 -2.31 5.62
N ILE A 6 -15.92 -2.40 4.38
CA ILE A 6 -14.47 -2.42 4.12
C ILE A 6 -13.83 -1.12 4.58
N ARG A 7 -14.39 0.04 4.20
CA ARG A 7 -13.90 1.35 4.64
C ARG A 7 -13.85 1.45 6.16
N LYS A 8 -14.96 1.09 6.83
CA LYS A 8 -15.06 1.14 8.27
C LYS A 8 -14.00 0.26 8.95
N LYS A 9 -13.89 -0.99 8.54
CA LYS A 9 -12.92 -1.93 9.09
C LYS A 9 -11.48 -1.47 8.88
N PHE A 10 -11.15 -0.93 7.71
CA PHE A 10 -9.81 -0.41 7.42
C PHE A 10 -9.43 0.72 8.39
N LEU A 11 -10.30 1.72 8.53
CA LEU A 11 -10.04 2.84 9.40
C LEU A 11 -9.98 2.43 10.89
N GLU A 12 -10.86 1.54 11.34
CA GLU A 12 -10.85 0.99 12.70
C GLU A 12 -9.58 0.19 12.97
N PHE A 13 -9.13 -0.62 11.99
CA PHE A 13 -7.89 -1.37 12.10
C PHE A 13 -6.69 -0.45 12.31
N PHE A 14 -6.48 0.51 11.40
CA PHE A 14 -5.33 1.39 11.50
C PHE A 14 -5.42 2.37 12.69
N LYS A 15 -6.61 2.77 13.10
CA LYS A 15 -6.82 3.47 14.36
C LYS A 15 -6.32 2.64 15.55
N SER A 16 -6.60 1.33 15.57
CA SER A 16 -6.11 0.42 16.63
C SER A 16 -4.58 0.24 16.62
N LYS A 17 -3.92 0.50 15.48
CA LYS A 17 -2.46 0.52 15.33
C LYS A 17 -1.84 1.92 15.59
N GLY A 18 -2.62 2.85 16.14
CA GLY A 18 -2.15 4.17 16.53
C GLY A 18 -2.08 5.20 15.40
N HIS A 19 -2.83 5.00 14.32
CA HIS A 19 -2.93 5.99 13.24
C HIS A 19 -4.00 7.04 13.55
N ALA A 20 -3.69 8.31 13.29
CA ALA A 20 -4.69 9.35 13.21
C ALA A 20 -5.49 9.18 11.90
N ILE A 21 -6.80 9.20 12.01
CA ILE A 21 -7.67 9.14 10.84
C ILE A 21 -7.84 10.55 10.30
N ILE A 22 -7.44 10.76 9.07
CA ILE A 22 -7.53 12.05 8.37
C ILE A 22 -8.56 12.00 7.24
N PRO A 23 -9.16 13.13 6.88
CA PRO A 23 -10.12 13.17 5.77
C PRO A 23 -9.43 12.94 4.42
N SER A 24 -10.23 12.58 3.40
CA SER A 24 -9.78 12.62 2.01
C SER A 24 -9.40 14.04 1.61
N PHE A 25 -8.27 14.18 0.96
CA PHE A 25 -7.90 15.45 0.32
C PHE A 25 -8.76 15.72 -0.92
N SER A 26 -8.68 16.95 -1.43
CA SER A 26 -9.32 17.33 -2.68
C SER A 26 -8.84 16.48 -3.87
N LEU A 27 -9.71 16.25 -4.84
CA LEU A 27 -9.34 15.68 -6.13
C LEU A 27 -8.52 16.66 -6.97
N VAL A 28 -8.72 17.96 -6.77
CA VAL A 28 -7.88 19.01 -7.37
C VAL A 28 -6.67 19.17 -6.47
N PRO A 29 -5.44 18.87 -6.95
CA PRO A 29 -4.22 19.09 -6.20
C PRO A 29 -4.07 20.54 -5.73
N SER A 30 -3.26 20.76 -4.70
CA SER A 30 -2.92 22.13 -4.30
C SER A 30 -2.09 22.82 -5.38
N GLU A 31 -2.13 24.15 -5.42
CA GLU A 31 -1.32 24.93 -6.37
C GLU A 31 0.19 24.71 -6.21
N THR A 32 0.61 24.14 -5.09
CA THR A 32 2.01 23.78 -4.82
C THR A 32 2.42 22.42 -5.39
N ASP A 33 1.48 21.65 -5.93
CA ASP A 33 1.77 20.38 -6.60
C ASP A 33 1.44 20.44 -8.10
N PRO A 34 2.37 20.91 -8.95
CA PRO A 34 2.16 21.03 -10.37
C PRO A 34 2.32 19.70 -11.12
N THR A 35 2.50 18.59 -10.43
CA THR A 35 2.87 17.29 -11.02
C THR A 35 1.70 16.52 -11.63
N ALA A 36 0.48 16.82 -11.22
CA ALA A 36 -0.71 16.14 -11.68
C ALA A 36 -1.93 17.08 -11.75
N LEU A 37 -2.81 16.87 -12.73
CA LEU A 37 -4.09 17.61 -12.85
C LEU A 37 -5.12 17.15 -11.82
N PHE A 38 -5.01 15.92 -11.36
CA PHE A 38 -5.88 15.32 -10.35
C PHE A 38 -5.06 14.54 -9.33
N THR A 39 -5.60 14.38 -8.13
CA THR A 39 -5.04 13.47 -7.12
C THR A 39 -5.25 12.03 -7.62
N THR A 40 -4.16 11.37 -8.03
CA THR A 40 -4.16 10.04 -8.64
C THR A 40 -3.79 8.93 -7.66
N ALA A 41 -3.30 9.28 -6.47
CA ALA A 41 -2.92 8.35 -5.42
C ALA A 41 -3.05 8.99 -4.03
N GLY A 42 -3.26 8.16 -3.02
CA GLY A 42 -3.36 8.61 -1.64
C GLY A 42 -2.11 9.30 -1.11
N MET A 43 -0.95 8.99 -1.68
CA MET A 43 0.32 9.59 -1.26
C MET A 43 0.56 10.99 -1.81
N HIS A 44 -0.06 11.38 -2.94
CA HIS A 44 0.22 12.68 -3.57
C HIS A 44 0.12 13.86 -2.60
N PRO A 45 -0.97 14.04 -1.84
CA PRO A 45 -1.08 15.13 -0.88
C PRO A 45 -0.14 15.00 0.33
N LEU A 46 0.49 13.83 0.49
CA LEU A 46 1.36 13.52 1.63
C LEU A 46 2.85 13.58 1.28
N VAL A 47 3.20 13.89 0.03
CA VAL A 47 4.61 13.99 -0.42
C VAL A 47 5.45 14.91 0.46
N PRO A 48 5.02 16.11 0.89
CA PRO A 48 5.84 16.96 1.76
C PRO A 48 6.23 16.26 3.08
N TYR A 49 5.31 15.50 3.66
CA TYR A 49 5.54 14.77 4.91
C TYR A 49 6.43 13.53 4.72
N LEU A 50 6.35 12.89 3.56
CA LEU A 50 7.28 11.82 3.18
C LEU A 50 8.70 12.36 2.95
N LEU A 51 8.83 13.63 2.56
CA LEU A 51 10.10 14.33 2.39
C LEU A 51 10.64 14.96 3.68
N GLY A 52 9.93 14.83 4.80
CA GLY A 52 10.42 15.21 6.14
C GLY A 52 9.69 16.33 6.82
N GLU A 53 8.66 16.92 6.23
CA GLU A 53 7.81 17.87 6.94
C GLU A 53 7.00 17.19 8.06
N THR A 54 6.64 17.95 9.06
CA THR A 54 5.83 17.43 10.18
C THR A 54 4.35 17.47 9.84
N HIS A 55 3.71 16.29 9.79
CA HIS A 55 2.27 16.22 9.61
C HIS A 55 1.50 16.57 10.89
N PRO A 56 0.46 17.42 10.84
CA PRO A 56 -0.29 17.84 12.04
C PRO A 56 -1.00 16.69 12.76
N GLY A 57 -1.35 15.61 12.06
CA GLY A 57 -1.89 14.38 12.64
C GLY A 57 -0.85 13.44 13.24
N GLY A 58 0.43 13.80 13.23
CA GLY A 58 1.51 12.96 13.75
C GLY A 58 2.17 12.08 12.70
N LYS A 59 2.95 11.10 13.13
CA LYS A 59 3.78 10.26 12.27
C LYS A 59 3.06 9.05 11.65
N ARG A 60 1.84 8.76 12.07
CA ARG A 60 1.03 7.66 11.53
C ARG A 60 -0.35 8.19 11.19
N VAL A 61 -0.69 8.14 9.91
CA VAL A 61 -2.01 8.57 9.45
C VAL A 61 -2.64 7.51 8.54
N ALA A 62 -3.96 7.46 8.53
CA ALA A 62 -4.70 6.62 7.60
C ALA A 62 -5.92 7.36 7.08
N ASN A 63 -6.26 7.14 5.82
CA ASN A 63 -7.47 7.68 5.21
C ASN A 63 -8.00 6.80 4.09
N ILE A 64 -9.06 7.27 3.50
CA ILE A 64 -9.62 6.76 2.25
C ILE A 64 -9.60 7.91 1.27
N GLN A 65 -8.62 7.89 0.37
CA GLN A 65 -8.40 8.96 -0.59
C GLN A 65 -9.20 8.73 -1.86
N LYS A 66 -10.00 9.71 -2.24
CA LYS A 66 -10.62 9.78 -3.57
C LYS A 66 -9.57 10.08 -4.62
N CYS A 67 -9.55 9.30 -5.70
CA CYS A 67 -8.56 9.39 -6.75
C CYS A 67 -9.21 9.40 -8.13
N VAL A 68 -8.55 10.08 -9.08
CA VAL A 68 -8.92 10.06 -10.50
C VAL A 68 -7.69 9.69 -11.33
N ARG A 69 -7.82 8.67 -12.19
CA ARG A 69 -6.84 8.30 -13.21
C ARG A 69 -7.50 8.27 -14.56
N THR A 70 -6.88 8.93 -15.54
CA THR A 70 -7.37 9.00 -16.91
C THR A 70 -6.47 8.28 -17.91
N GLY A 71 -5.29 7.80 -17.45
CA GLY A 71 -4.33 7.10 -18.32
C GLY A 71 -4.87 5.80 -18.89
N ASP A 72 -5.73 5.11 -18.13
CA ASP A 72 -6.29 3.81 -18.51
C ASP A 72 -7.77 3.92 -18.97
N ILE A 73 -8.17 5.09 -19.45
CA ILE A 73 -9.59 5.35 -19.77
C ILE A 73 -10.14 4.41 -20.86
N ASP A 74 -9.28 3.99 -21.78
CA ASP A 74 -9.65 3.05 -22.85
C ASP A 74 -9.90 1.64 -22.34
N GLU A 75 -9.42 1.31 -21.14
CA GLU A 75 -9.60 0.02 -20.48
C GLU A 75 -10.78 0.00 -19.49
N VAL A 76 -11.39 1.17 -19.22
CA VAL A 76 -12.55 1.29 -18.35
C VAL A 76 -13.74 0.54 -18.94
N GLY A 77 -14.29 -0.37 -18.14
CA GLY A 77 -15.37 -1.28 -18.54
C GLY A 77 -15.07 -2.72 -18.20
N ASP A 78 -13.83 -3.02 -17.88
CA ASP A 78 -13.44 -4.29 -17.22
C ASP A 78 -13.77 -4.27 -15.71
N ALA A 79 -13.43 -5.34 -15.01
CA ALA A 79 -13.67 -5.47 -13.57
C ALA A 79 -12.63 -4.74 -12.69
N ARG A 80 -11.65 -4.05 -13.26
CA ARG A 80 -10.46 -3.53 -12.54
C ARG A 80 -10.17 -2.06 -12.80
N HIS A 81 -10.38 -1.56 -14.03
CA HIS A 81 -10.05 -0.19 -14.41
C HIS A 81 -11.23 0.74 -14.17
N LEU A 82 -11.02 1.73 -13.31
CA LEU A 82 -11.99 2.77 -12.97
C LEU A 82 -11.34 4.13 -13.12
N THR A 83 -12.06 5.08 -13.74
CA THR A 83 -11.60 6.48 -13.81
C THR A 83 -11.59 7.12 -12.43
N PHE A 84 -12.63 6.89 -11.63
CA PHE A 84 -12.76 7.34 -10.25
C PHE A 84 -12.73 6.14 -9.32
N PHE A 85 -11.92 6.20 -8.26
CA PHE A 85 -11.84 5.15 -7.26
C PHE A 85 -11.41 5.70 -5.91
N GLU A 86 -11.51 4.89 -4.88
CA GLU A 86 -11.01 5.18 -3.55
C GLU A 86 -9.79 4.32 -3.26
N MET A 87 -8.73 4.96 -2.77
CA MET A 87 -7.52 4.30 -2.31
C MET A 87 -7.50 4.31 -0.78
N LEU A 88 -7.53 3.13 -0.18
CA LEU A 88 -7.35 2.94 1.25
C LEU A 88 -5.86 3.01 1.54
N GLY A 89 -5.46 3.93 2.39
CA GLY A 89 -4.04 4.18 2.63
C GLY A 89 -3.70 4.35 4.10
N ASN A 90 -2.54 3.84 4.46
CA ASN A 90 -1.90 4.04 5.74
C ASN A 90 -0.45 4.47 5.51
N TRP A 91 -0.06 5.53 6.19
CA TRP A 91 1.25 6.15 6.01
C TRP A 91 2.00 6.25 7.32
N SER A 92 3.32 6.13 7.18
CA SER A 92 4.26 6.26 8.26
C SER A 92 5.34 7.25 7.87
N PHE A 93 5.52 8.29 8.67
CA PHE A 93 6.48 9.36 8.42
C PHE A 93 7.66 9.27 9.39
N GLY A 94 8.84 9.57 8.88
CA GLY A 94 10.08 9.56 9.67
C GLY A 94 10.79 8.22 9.69
N ASP A 95 12.08 8.27 10.02
CA ASP A 95 12.94 7.09 10.08
C ASP A 95 12.69 6.29 11.37
N PRO A 96 12.23 5.04 11.28
CA PRO A 96 12.05 4.18 12.45
C PRO A 96 13.37 3.84 13.17
N LYS A 97 14.52 4.05 12.52
CA LYS A 97 15.85 3.76 13.06
C LYS A 97 16.45 4.91 13.85
N THR A 98 15.89 6.11 13.80
CA THR A 98 16.40 7.23 14.58
C THR A 98 16.09 7.05 16.06
N ALA A 99 17.10 7.28 16.91
CA ALA A 99 16.98 7.16 18.36
C ALA A 99 15.88 8.07 18.97
N ASN A 100 15.53 9.12 18.28
CA ASN A 100 14.41 10.01 18.61
C ASN A 100 13.10 9.56 17.94
N GLY A 101 12.95 8.30 17.68
CA GLY A 101 11.77 7.68 17.09
C GLY A 101 10.48 7.92 17.85
N VAL A 102 10.37 9.08 18.47
CA VAL A 102 9.20 9.55 19.20
C VAL A 102 8.00 9.54 18.27
N GLY A 103 7.11 8.62 18.55
CA GLY A 103 6.05 8.29 17.62
C GLY A 103 6.66 7.85 16.30
N ALA A 104 7.74 7.08 16.40
CA ALA A 104 8.42 6.59 15.23
C ALA A 104 7.40 6.06 14.24
N GLY A 105 7.61 6.41 13.02
CA GLY A 105 7.05 5.69 11.91
C GLY A 105 7.34 4.20 12.10
N TYR A 106 6.76 3.42 11.25
CA TYR A 106 7.11 2.02 11.09
C TYR A 106 7.64 1.82 9.67
N PHE A 107 8.18 0.65 9.39
CA PHE A 107 8.67 0.32 8.06
C PHE A 107 8.17 -1.06 7.64
N LYS A 108 8.94 -1.81 6.89
CA LYS A 108 8.55 -3.07 6.26
C LYS A 108 7.91 -4.07 7.21
N LYS A 109 8.50 -4.27 8.37
CA LYS A 109 8.03 -5.29 9.32
C LYS A 109 6.57 -5.07 9.70
N GLU A 110 6.26 -3.92 10.27
CA GLU A 110 4.90 -3.60 10.70
C GLU A 110 3.94 -3.48 9.50
N ALA A 111 4.40 -2.91 8.39
CA ALA A 111 3.58 -2.79 7.19
C ALA A 111 3.13 -4.17 6.68
N ILE A 112 4.06 -5.13 6.60
CA ILE A 112 3.79 -6.50 6.16
C ILE A 112 2.93 -7.26 7.18
N GLU A 113 3.30 -7.21 8.47
CA GLU A 113 2.57 -7.90 9.54
C GLU A 113 1.12 -7.39 9.63
N TRP A 114 0.91 -6.08 9.58
CA TRP A 114 -0.44 -5.49 9.67
C TRP A 114 -1.26 -5.69 8.41
N SER A 115 -0.65 -5.65 7.24
CA SER A 115 -1.36 -5.97 6.00
C SER A 115 -1.85 -7.41 6.03
N TRP A 116 -1.00 -8.35 6.45
CA TRP A 116 -1.39 -9.75 6.58
C TRP A 116 -2.49 -9.97 7.62
N GLU A 117 -2.36 -9.35 8.80
CA GLU A 117 -3.38 -9.39 9.83
C GLU A 117 -4.71 -8.84 9.32
N PHE A 118 -4.70 -7.67 8.68
CA PHE A 118 -5.92 -7.05 8.15
C PHE A 118 -6.62 -7.95 7.12
N LEU A 119 -5.86 -8.55 6.22
CA LEU A 119 -6.42 -9.41 5.18
C LEU A 119 -6.96 -10.74 5.74
N THR A 120 -6.26 -11.37 6.66
CA THR A 120 -6.49 -12.79 7.01
C THR A 120 -7.20 -13.02 8.34
N ASP A 121 -7.16 -12.09 9.29
CA ASP A 121 -7.84 -12.24 10.56
C ASP A 121 -9.36 -12.12 10.37
N LYS A 122 -10.11 -13.05 10.96
CA LYS A 122 -11.57 -13.12 10.89
C LYS A 122 -12.28 -11.87 11.44
N LYS A 123 -11.66 -11.17 12.37
CA LYS A 123 -12.16 -9.89 12.90
C LYS A 123 -12.21 -8.82 11.81
N TRP A 124 -11.27 -8.87 10.86
CA TRP A 124 -11.12 -7.88 9.80
C TRP A 124 -11.72 -8.40 8.48
N LEU A 125 -10.90 -8.70 7.48
CA LEU A 125 -11.42 -9.17 6.19
C LEU A 125 -11.64 -10.69 6.17
N GLY A 126 -10.85 -11.47 6.90
CA GLY A 126 -11.00 -12.92 7.01
C GLY A 126 -10.84 -13.65 5.69
N LEU A 127 -9.97 -13.15 4.80
CA LEU A 127 -9.71 -13.76 3.50
C LEU A 127 -9.03 -15.12 3.67
N ASP A 128 -9.33 -16.03 2.75
CA ASP A 128 -8.68 -17.33 2.69
C ASP A 128 -7.20 -17.16 2.29
N LYS A 129 -6.30 -17.56 3.19
CA LYS A 129 -4.86 -17.52 2.99
C LYS A 129 -4.40 -18.31 1.77
N ASN A 130 -5.11 -19.38 1.41
CA ASN A 130 -4.78 -20.18 0.23
C ASN A 130 -5.00 -19.43 -1.08
N ARG A 131 -5.77 -18.35 -1.07
CA ARG A 131 -6.02 -17.48 -2.22
C ARG A 131 -5.07 -16.29 -2.30
N LEU A 132 -4.18 -16.14 -1.31
CA LEU A 132 -3.23 -15.03 -1.26
C LEU A 132 -1.87 -15.46 -1.80
N ALA A 133 -1.27 -14.60 -2.59
CA ALA A 133 0.11 -14.64 -3.01
C ALA A 133 0.73 -13.25 -2.83
N VAL A 134 2.04 -13.17 -2.79
CA VAL A 134 2.75 -11.90 -2.59
C VAL A 134 3.91 -11.79 -3.57
N SER A 135 4.39 -10.58 -3.78
CA SER A 135 5.62 -10.35 -4.53
C SER A 135 6.64 -9.58 -3.70
N VAL A 136 7.90 -9.71 -4.05
CA VAL A 136 9.02 -8.95 -3.52
C VAL A 136 9.95 -8.52 -4.65
N PHE A 137 10.67 -7.43 -4.45
CA PHE A 137 11.62 -6.94 -5.44
C PHE A 137 12.78 -7.92 -5.62
N ALA A 138 13.05 -8.30 -6.88
CA ALA A 138 14.08 -9.28 -7.24
C ALA A 138 15.51 -8.75 -7.14
N GLY A 139 15.69 -7.42 -7.02
CA GLY A 139 16.99 -6.76 -7.09
C GLY A 139 17.37 -6.37 -8.51
N ASP A 140 18.15 -5.30 -8.61
CA ASP A 140 18.82 -4.83 -9.82
C ASP A 140 20.07 -4.00 -9.47
N GLU A 141 20.62 -3.26 -10.42
CA GLU A 141 21.78 -2.39 -10.19
C GLU A 141 21.51 -1.20 -9.24
N ASN A 142 20.26 -0.84 -9.01
CA ASN A 142 19.87 0.30 -8.16
C ASN A 142 19.62 -0.12 -6.70
N ALA A 143 19.12 -1.35 -6.50
CA ALA A 143 18.81 -1.86 -5.17
C ALA A 143 18.95 -3.40 -5.13
N PRO A 144 19.42 -3.96 -3.99
CA PRO A 144 19.54 -5.40 -3.85
C PRO A 144 18.17 -6.08 -3.76
N PHE A 145 18.16 -7.41 -3.88
CA PHE A 145 16.99 -8.23 -3.59
C PHE A 145 16.43 -7.92 -2.20
N ASP A 146 15.11 -7.79 -2.08
CA ASP A 146 14.45 -7.51 -0.80
C ASP A 146 14.32 -8.77 0.07
N GLN A 147 15.46 -9.20 0.60
CA GLN A 147 15.53 -10.37 1.48
C GLN A 147 14.69 -10.19 2.75
N GLU A 148 14.62 -8.96 3.30
CA GLU A 148 13.86 -8.67 4.51
C GLU A 148 12.36 -8.91 4.30
N ALA A 149 11.77 -8.38 3.22
CA ALA A 149 10.37 -8.61 2.91
C ALA A 149 10.09 -10.10 2.64
N PHE A 150 10.98 -10.77 1.90
CA PHE A 150 10.88 -12.20 1.62
C PHE A 150 10.82 -13.03 2.91
N ASP A 151 11.73 -12.78 3.84
CA ASP A 151 11.79 -13.51 5.11
C ASP A 151 10.58 -13.21 6.01
N LEU A 152 10.10 -11.96 6.01
CA LEU A 152 8.89 -11.58 6.75
C LEU A 152 7.66 -12.33 6.24
N TRP A 153 7.46 -12.41 4.92
CA TRP A 153 6.34 -13.18 4.36
C TRP A 153 6.42 -14.67 4.70
N LYS A 154 7.61 -15.26 4.61
CA LYS A 154 7.80 -16.66 5.02
C LYS A 154 7.48 -16.88 6.50
N LYS A 155 7.91 -15.96 7.36
CA LYS A 155 7.62 -16.02 8.81
C LYS A 155 6.13 -15.94 9.11
N LEU A 156 5.35 -15.22 8.30
CA LEU A 156 3.89 -15.13 8.40
C LEU A 156 3.16 -16.36 7.84
N GLY A 157 3.91 -17.31 7.29
CA GLY A 157 3.39 -18.58 6.78
C GLY A 157 3.00 -18.56 5.30
N VAL A 158 3.44 -17.55 4.54
CA VAL A 158 3.28 -17.57 3.07
C VAL A 158 4.29 -18.56 2.50
N PRO A 159 3.85 -19.62 1.78
CA PRO A 159 4.75 -20.58 1.18
C PRO A 159 5.65 -19.92 0.12
N GLU A 160 6.89 -20.37 0.00
CA GLU A 160 7.86 -19.75 -0.92
C GLU A 160 7.39 -19.73 -2.37
N TYR A 161 6.70 -20.76 -2.83
CA TYR A 161 6.14 -20.84 -4.18
C TYR A 161 4.99 -19.83 -4.44
N ARG A 162 4.53 -19.12 -3.42
CA ARG A 162 3.57 -18.00 -3.49
C ARG A 162 4.21 -16.65 -3.23
N ILE A 163 5.54 -16.57 -3.24
CA ILE A 163 6.30 -15.32 -3.12
C ILE A 163 7.03 -15.09 -4.45
N ALA A 164 6.44 -14.31 -5.33
CA ALA A 164 7.08 -13.96 -6.60
C ALA A 164 8.24 -12.98 -6.38
N LYS A 165 9.35 -13.22 -7.07
CA LYS A 165 10.51 -12.32 -7.14
C LYS A 165 10.42 -11.55 -8.44
N LEU A 166 9.92 -10.30 -8.39
CA LEU A 166 9.60 -9.53 -9.57
C LEU A 166 10.58 -8.36 -9.75
N THR A 167 10.80 -8.01 -11.02
CA THR A 167 11.72 -6.95 -11.40
C THR A 167 11.13 -5.56 -11.15
N LYS A 168 11.91 -4.53 -11.37
CA LYS A 168 11.52 -3.12 -11.27
C LYS A 168 10.24 -2.77 -12.04
N LYS A 169 9.91 -3.49 -13.08
CA LYS A 169 8.69 -3.29 -13.84
C LYS A 169 7.43 -3.47 -13.00
N ASN A 170 7.45 -4.40 -12.03
CA ASN A 170 6.28 -4.80 -11.25
C ASN A 170 6.41 -4.54 -9.74
N ASN A 171 7.65 -4.40 -9.24
CA ASN A 171 7.90 -4.19 -7.80
C ASN A 171 8.81 -2.99 -7.54
N TRP A 172 8.46 -1.89 -8.15
CA TRP A 172 9.13 -0.61 -7.90
C TRP A 172 8.11 0.51 -7.97
N TRP A 173 7.98 1.22 -6.87
CA TRP A 173 7.20 2.44 -6.85
C TRP A 173 8.08 3.62 -7.25
N GLY A 174 7.57 4.45 -8.17
CA GLY A 174 8.27 5.61 -8.70
C GLY A 174 7.62 6.93 -8.26
N PRO A 175 8.36 8.03 -8.34
CA PRO A 175 7.83 9.34 -7.99
C PRO A 175 6.72 9.75 -8.96
N ALA A 176 5.73 10.50 -8.46
CA ALA A 176 4.67 11.06 -9.28
C ALA A 176 5.18 12.12 -10.29
N GLY A 177 6.33 12.74 -10.01
CA GLY A 177 7.00 13.71 -10.86
C GLY A 177 8.41 13.27 -11.25
N LYS A 178 9.27 14.24 -11.60
CA LYS A 178 10.68 13.96 -11.97
C LYS A 178 11.50 13.47 -10.80
N THR A 179 11.16 13.89 -9.59
CA THR A 179 11.84 13.53 -8.33
C THR A 179 10.80 13.32 -7.24
N GLY A 180 11.14 12.54 -6.23
CA GLY A 180 10.27 12.27 -5.09
C GLY A 180 10.59 10.93 -4.43
N PRO A 181 9.82 10.54 -3.43
CA PRO A 181 9.93 9.23 -2.83
C PRO A 181 9.78 8.12 -3.87
N CYS A 182 10.69 7.16 -3.88
CA CYS A 182 10.65 5.99 -4.76
C CYS A 182 11.44 4.84 -4.14
N GLY A 183 11.20 3.64 -4.60
CA GLY A 183 11.95 2.47 -4.14
C GLY A 183 11.25 1.15 -4.42
N PRO A 184 11.90 0.05 -4.00
CA PRO A 184 11.29 -1.27 -4.06
C PRO A 184 10.01 -1.34 -3.24
N ASP A 185 9.08 -2.14 -3.70
CA ASP A 185 7.84 -2.44 -2.99
C ASP A 185 7.60 -3.95 -2.85
N THR A 186 6.57 -4.31 -2.11
CA THR A 186 6.04 -5.66 -1.97
C THR A 186 4.54 -5.58 -2.07
N GLU A 187 3.93 -6.46 -2.84
CA GLU A 187 2.51 -6.42 -3.15
C GLU A 187 1.80 -7.71 -2.72
N MET A 188 0.48 -7.62 -2.55
CA MET A 188 -0.39 -8.72 -2.17
C MET A 188 -1.45 -8.92 -3.23
N PHE A 189 -1.63 -10.18 -3.65
CA PHE A 189 -2.58 -10.58 -4.68
C PHE A 189 -3.58 -11.57 -4.11
N TYR A 190 -4.84 -11.40 -4.46
CA TYR A 190 -5.91 -12.30 -4.06
C TYR A 190 -6.56 -12.94 -5.28
N TRP A 191 -6.58 -14.28 -5.31
CA TRP A 191 -7.26 -15.01 -6.35
C TRP A 191 -8.78 -14.91 -6.23
N THR A 192 -9.42 -14.33 -7.23
CA THR A 192 -10.88 -14.11 -7.27
C THR A 192 -11.62 -15.19 -8.07
N GLY A 193 -10.91 -16.06 -8.75
CA GLY A 193 -11.48 -17.17 -9.51
C GLY A 193 -12.00 -18.31 -8.64
N ASP A 194 -12.36 -19.42 -9.28
CA ASP A 194 -12.89 -20.62 -8.62
C ASP A 194 -11.89 -21.16 -7.58
N ALA A 195 -12.41 -21.67 -6.48
CA ALA A 195 -11.57 -22.17 -5.38
C ALA A 195 -10.78 -23.44 -5.74
N ASP A 196 -11.29 -24.25 -6.65
CA ASP A 196 -10.67 -25.46 -7.18
C ASP A 196 -9.65 -25.20 -8.29
N LYS A 197 -9.54 -23.94 -8.73
CA LYS A 197 -8.59 -23.50 -9.78
C LYS A 197 -7.55 -22.51 -9.26
N ILE A 198 -7.34 -22.47 -7.95
CA ILE A 198 -6.28 -21.61 -7.39
C ILE A 198 -4.93 -22.07 -7.96
N PRO A 199 -4.13 -21.18 -8.58
CA PRO A 199 -2.80 -21.53 -9.05
C PRO A 199 -1.94 -22.08 -7.91
N GLU A 200 -1.16 -23.11 -8.18
CA GLU A 200 -0.23 -23.69 -7.19
C GLU A 200 0.89 -22.72 -6.82
N SER A 201 1.33 -21.91 -7.80
CA SER A 201 2.36 -20.89 -7.62
C SER A 201 1.89 -19.54 -8.16
N PHE A 202 2.63 -18.51 -7.81
CA PHE A 202 2.43 -17.16 -8.37
C PHE A 202 2.83 -17.16 -9.85
#